data_abda009b4f67b9f1b527c3f262d750f0
#
_entry.id   abda009b4f67b9f1b527c3f262d750f0
#
_cell.length_a   1.000
_cell.length_b   1.000
_cell.length_c   1.000
_cell.angle_alpha   90.00
_cell.angle_beta   90.00
_cell.angle_gamma   90.00
#
_symmetry.space_group_name_H-M   'P 1'
#
loop_
_entity.id
_entity.type
_entity.pdbx_description
1 polymer ?
#
loop_
_entity_poly.entity_id
_entity_poly.type
_entity_poly.pdbx_seq_one_letter_code
_entity_poly.pdbx_strand_id
1 'polypeptide(L)'
;MVQQSVEESAVSEPCLNRVGIRNCRDSLFERLVRTEREARREDFIGVLRRQGRMHPAIAAYAGAMFYADERLEPVPCPHQTEVLPGYPVPPADRLDEVLSRERVIFIPSERGGGGGRSDKVNACEARIVADLVARIRRMAGNGFSCEKTIGVIVPYRNQITMIRREMERRCPGDAPDICIDTVERFQGSQRDVIICSLTVNSDAQLGFLTANSFEENGRVIDRKLNVTLTRARRQMILTGNPEILSGSDVYAGLMERIRRDGKYMKWTL
;
A
#
# COMPACT_ATOMS: atom_id res chain seq x y z
N MET A 1 -7.57 4.51 -10.95
CA MET A 1 -6.55 4.20 -11.98
C MET A 1 -5.30 4.99 -11.63
N VAL A 2 -4.17 4.34 -11.36
CA VAL A 2 -2.90 5.04 -11.14
C VAL A 2 -2.38 5.46 -12.51
N GLN A 3 -2.59 6.72 -12.90
CA GLN A 3 -2.01 7.26 -14.13
C GLN A 3 -0.52 7.53 -13.92
N GLN A 4 0.30 7.16 -14.92
CA GLN A 4 1.64 7.73 -15.05
C GLN A 4 1.49 9.26 -15.17
N SER A 5 2.43 10.01 -14.60
CA SER A 5 2.43 11.47 -14.63
C SER A 5 2.35 11.98 -16.07
N VAL A 6 1.17 12.43 -16.46
CA VAL A 6 0.96 13.24 -17.65
C VAL A 6 1.07 14.69 -17.19
N GLU A 7 1.85 15.51 -17.88
CA GLU A 7 1.96 16.92 -17.57
C GLU A 7 0.58 17.59 -17.52
N GLU A 8 0.38 18.48 -16.56
CA GLU A 8 -0.84 19.28 -16.41
C GLU A 8 -0.95 20.33 -17.52
N SER A 9 -1.08 19.86 -18.76
CA SER A 9 -1.36 20.79 -19.86
C SER A 9 -2.86 21.03 -19.94
N ALA A 10 -3.27 22.28 -19.75
CA ALA A 10 -4.64 22.69 -20.04
C ALA A 10 -4.95 22.46 -21.53
N VAL A 11 -6.08 21.82 -21.81
CA VAL A 11 -6.53 21.60 -23.18
C VAL A 11 -7.11 22.89 -23.72
N SER A 12 -6.46 23.48 -24.72
CA SER A 12 -6.87 24.74 -25.35
C SER A 12 -7.94 24.56 -26.45
N GLU A 13 -8.11 23.35 -26.97
CA GLU A 13 -9.07 23.06 -28.05
C GLU A 13 -10.52 23.17 -27.60
N PRO A 14 -11.32 24.11 -28.16
CA PRO A 14 -12.71 24.35 -27.73
C PRO A 14 -13.63 23.15 -27.90
N CYS A 15 -13.39 22.28 -28.89
CA CYS A 15 -14.18 21.07 -29.12
C CYS A 15 -13.96 20.03 -28.01
N LEU A 16 -12.73 19.92 -27.50
CA LEU A 16 -12.39 19.02 -26.38
C LEU A 16 -12.95 19.55 -25.06
N ASN A 17 -12.88 20.86 -24.84
CA ASN A 17 -13.47 21.49 -23.67
C ASN A 17 -15.00 21.28 -23.62
N ARG A 18 -15.70 21.33 -24.78
CA ARG A 18 -17.13 21.06 -24.85
C ARG A 18 -17.54 19.67 -24.44
N VAL A 19 -16.68 18.66 -24.66
CA VAL A 19 -16.90 17.28 -24.19
C VAL A 19 -16.28 17.01 -22.82
N GLY A 20 -15.92 18.06 -22.08
CA GLY A 20 -15.45 17.98 -20.69
C GLY A 20 -13.96 17.59 -20.52
N ILE A 21 -13.16 17.61 -21.61
CA ILE A 21 -11.72 17.40 -21.54
C ILE A 21 -11.05 18.74 -21.25
N ARG A 22 -10.77 19.01 -19.98
CA ARG A 22 -10.11 20.24 -19.52
C ARG A 22 -8.59 20.09 -19.39
N ASN A 23 -8.13 18.88 -19.14
CA ASN A 23 -6.71 18.50 -19.09
C ASN A 23 -6.53 17.03 -19.49
N CYS A 24 -5.29 16.61 -19.75
CA CYS A 24 -4.98 15.23 -20.11
C CYS A 24 -4.86 14.29 -18.89
N ARG A 25 -4.91 14.81 -17.67
CA ARG A 25 -4.75 14.07 -16.41
C ARG A 25 -6.04 13.34 -15.99
N ASP A 26 -7.20 13.94 -16.26
CA ASP A 26 -8.49 13.40 -15.86
C ASP A 26 -8.82 12.14 -16.64
N SER A 27 -9.11 11.05 -15.92
CA SER A 27 -9.60 9.82 -16.55
C SER A 27 -10.99 10.04 -17.16
N LEU A 28 -11.36 9.19 -18.11
CA LEU A 28 -12.72 9.19 -18.66
C LEU A 28 -13.78 9.07 -17.55
N PHE A 29 -13.52 8.22 -16.56
CA PHE A 29 -14.43 8.00 -15.44
C PHE A 29 -14.60 9.27 -14.57
N GLU A 30 -13.51 9.90 -14.17
CA GLU A 30 -13.56 11.16 -13.40
C GLU A 30 -14.33 12.25 -14.15
N ARG A 31 -14.10 12.32 -15.45
CA ARG A 31 -14.77 13.26 -16.33
C ARG A 31 -16.29 13.03 -16.40
N LEU A 32 -16.69 11.77 -16.58
CA LEU A 32 -18.11 11.39 -16.61
C LEU A 32 -18.79 11.69 -15.28
N VAL A 33 -18.19 11.29 -14.16
CA VAL A 33 -18.73 11.56 -12.81
C VAL A 33 -18.88 13.06 -12.58
N ARG A 34 -17.88 13.86 -12.94
CA ARG A 34 -17.96 15.32 -12.83
C ARG A 34 -19.09 15.91 -13.68
N THR A 35 -19.19 15.50 -14.94
CA THR A 35 -20.23 15.97 -15.86
C THR A 35 -21.63 15.66 -15.34
N GLU A 36 -21.84 14.44 -14.83
CA GLU A 36 -23.15 14.05 -14.29
C GLU A 36 -23.48 14.82 -12.99
N ARG A 37 -22.51 15.03 -12.11
CA ARG A 37 -22.68 15.85 -10.90
C ARG A 37 -22.98 17.32 -11.23
N GLU A 38 -22.24 17.93 -12.16
CA GLU A 38 -22.49 19.30 -12.63
C GLU A 38 -23.90 19.43 -13.25
N ALA A 39 -24.37 18.40 -13.95
CA ALA A 39 -25.70 18.32 -14.52
C ALA A 39 -26.81 17.93 -13.53
N ARG A 40 -26.47 17.67 -12.26
CA ARG A 40 -27.37 17.17 -11.19
C ARG A 40 -28.11 15.87 -11.56
N ARG A 41 -27.43 14.98 -12.29
CA ARG A 41 -27.95 13.67 -12.70
C ARG A 41 -27.27 12.56 -11.91
N GLU A 42 -27.43 12.59 -10.59
CA GLU A 42 -26.80 11.64 -9.67
C GLU A 42 -27.35 10.22 -9.78
N ASP A 43 -28.50 10.02 -10.38
CA ASP A 43 -29.11 8.72 -10.70
C ASP A 43 -28.25 7.86 -11.66
N PHE A 44 -27.35 8.48 -12.42
CA PHE A 44 -26.35 7.78 -13.23
C PHE A 44 -25.06 7.40 -12.46
N ILE A 45 -24.93 7.82 -11.20
CA ILE A 45 -23.74 7.57 -10.38
C ILE A 45 -24.07 6.58 -9.28
N GLY A 46 -23.49 5.36 -9.35
CA GLY A 46 -23.60 4.36 -8.31
C GLY A 46 -22.35 4.32 -7.44
N VAL A 47 -22.51 4.39 -6.11
CA VAL A 47 -21.43 4.24 -5.15
C VAL A 47 -21.48 2.87 -4.50
N LEU A 48 -20.42 2.07 -4.68
CA LEU A 48 -20.28 0.76 -4.05
C LEU A 48 -19.71 0.94 -2.64
N ARG A 49 -20.57 0.84 -1.63
CA ARG A 49 -20.20 1.00 -0.22
C ARG A 49 -19.77 -0.30 0.45
N ARG A 50 -20.13 -1.45 -0.10
CA ARG A 50 -19.78 -2.76 0.48
C ARG A 50 -18.52 -3.33 -0.17
N GLN A 51 -17.55 -3.71 0.64
CA GLN A 51 -16.28 -4.29 0.19
C GLN A 51 -16.05 -5.67 0.79
N GLY A 52 -15.65 -6.65 -0.03
CA GLY A 52 -15.36 -8.03 0.37
C GLY A 52 -13.87 -8.37 0.42
N ARG A 53 -12.97 -7.39 0.26
CA ARG A 53 -11.53 -7.64 0.18
C ARG A 53 -10.83 -7.50 1.52
N MET A 54 -10.85 -6.32 2.11
CA MET A 54 -10.07 -6.01 3.31
C MET A 54 -10.78 -6.47 4.57
N HIS A 55 -10.02 -7.00 5.53
CA HIS A 55 -10.51 -7.11 6.89
C HIS A 55 -10.92 -5.71 7.43
N PRO A 56 -12.00 -5.59 8.23
CA PRO A 56 -12.48 -4.29 8.73
C PRO A 56 -11.41 -3.43 9.40
N ALA A 57 -10.49 -4.05 10.17
CA ALA A 57 -9.40 -3.33 10.81
C ALA A 57 -8.41 -2.68 9.79
N ILE A 58 -8.24 -3.25 8.60
CA ILE A 58 -7.44 -2.65 7.52
C ILE A 58 -8.27 -1.60 6.79
N ALA A 59 -9.53 -1.92 6.50
CA ALA A 59 -10.46 -1.01 5.82
C ALA A 59 -10.66 0.30 6.58
N ALA A 60 -10.57 0.27 7.92
CA ALA A 60 -10.66 1.47 8.76
C ALA A 60 -9.58 2.51 8.46
N TYR A 61 -8.39 2.11 8.03
CA TYR A 61 -7.33 3.04 7.61
C TYR A 61 -7.66 3.69 6.28
N ALA A 62 -7.95 2.89 5.25
CA ALA A 62 -8.34 3.41 3.93
C ALA A 62 -9.62 4.25 4.03
N GLY A 63 -10.61 3.80 4.80
CA GLY A 63 -11.86 4.50 5.05
C GLY A 63 -11.65 5.88 5.62
N ALA A 64 -10.86 6.00 6.70
CA ALA A 64 -10.61 7.29 7.33
C ALA A 64 -9.77 8.25 6.49
N MET A 65 -8.83 7.73 5.70
CA MET A 65 -7.92 8.55 4.91
C MET A 65 -8.50 8.96 3.55
N PHE A 66 -9.25 8.06 2.89
CA PHE A 66 -9.62 8.23 1.49
C PHE A 66 -11.12 8.09 1.20
N TYR A 67 -11.91 7.49 2.11
CA TYR A 67 -13.33 7.16 1.91
C TYR A 67 -14.21 7.61 3.07
N ALA A 68 -13.83 8.65 3.79
CA ALA A 68 -14.56 9.06 4.99
C ALA A 68 -16.03 9.42 4.72
N ASP A 69 -16.32 9.92 3.51
CA ASP A 69 -17.67 10.29 3.10
C ASP A 69 -18.49 9.09 2.61
N GLU A 70 -17.82 7.98 2.22
CA GLU A 70 -18.45 6.84 1.56
C GLU A 70 -18.85 5.71 2.53
N ARG A 71 -18.37 5.71 3.76
CA ARG A 71 -18.64 4.70 4.81
C ARG A 71 -18.57 3.27 4.29
N LEU A 72 -17.34 2.81 3.99
CA LEU A 72 -17.12 1.45 3.51
C LEU A 72 -17.57 0.41 4.55
N GLU A 73 -18.48 -0.47 4.15
CA GLU A 73 -19.00 -1.57 4.97
C GLU A 73 -18.41 -2.91 4.53
N PRO A 74 -18.11 -3.83 5.45
CA PRO A 74 -17.65 -5.16 5.08
C PRO A 74 -18.81 -6.00 4.52
N VAL A 75 -18.50 -6.84 3.54
CA VAL A 75 -19.30 -8.02 3.23
C VAL A 75 -18.80 -9.11 4.18
N PRO A 76 -19.64 -9.83 4.96
CA PRO A 76 -19.16 -10.77 5.97
C PRO A 76 -18.55 -12.03 5.33
N CYS A 77 -17.44 -11.86 4.63
CA CYS A 77 -16.63 -12.96 4.14
C CYS A 77 -15.85 -13.59 5.31
N PRO A 78 -15.48 -14.88 5.27
CA PRO A 78 -14.81 -15.56 6.38
C PRO A 78 -13.59 -14.82 6.91
N HIS A 79 -12.68 -14.35 6.03
CA HIS A 79 -11.49 -13.61 6.44
C HIS A 79 -11.76 -12.21 7.02
N GLN A 80 -12.96 -11.66 6.85
CA GLN A 80 -13.38 -10.38 7.43
C GLN A 80 -13.97 -10.52 8.84
N THR A 81 -14.35 -11.72 9.22
CA THR A 81 -14.91 -12.04 10.53
C THR A 81 -13.90 -12.69 11.48
N GLU A 82 -12.72 -13.05 10.97
CA GLU A 82 -11.64 -13.61 11.78
C GLU A 82 -11.09 -12.58 12.78
N VAL A 83 -10.90 -13.00 14.04
CA VAL A 83 -10.34 -12.15 15.08
C VAL A 83 -8.85 -11.91 14.87
N LEU A 84 -8.10 -12.95 14.48
CA LEU A 84 -6.65 -12.93 14.28
C LEU A 84 -6.28 -13.16 12.82
N PRO A 85 -5.04 -12.81 12.38
CA PRO A 85 -4.55 -13.09 11.03
C PRO A 85 -4.57 -14.56 10.60
N GLY A 86 -4.63 -15.50 11.53
CA GLY A 86 -4.89 -16.92 11.24
C GLY A 86 -3.66 -17.71 10.79
N TYR A 87 -2.53 -17.56 11.46
CA TYR A 87 -1.35 -18.39 11.22
C TYR A 87 -1.44 -19.70 12.02
N PRO A 88 -1.35 -20.89 11.36
CA PRO A 88 -1.48 -22.19 12.05
C PRO A 88 -0.25 -22.58 12.86
N VAL A 89 0.95 -22.10 12.51
CA VAL A 89 2.18 -22.40 13.25
C VAL A 89 2.37 -21.36 14.36
N PRO A 90 2.60 -21.78 15.61
CA PRO A 90 2.79 -20.88 16.73
C PRO A 90 3.96 -19.91 16.55
N PRO A 91 3.87 -18.69 17.13
CA PRO A 91 4.96 -17.74 17.15
C PRO A 91 6.18 -18.29 17.89
N ALA A 92 7.37 -18.02 17.35
CA ALA A 92 8.65 -18.43 17.95
C ALA A 92 9.30 -17.31 18.77
N ASP A 93 8.96 -16.06 18.49
CA ASP A 93 9.49 -14.87 19.15
C ASP A 93 8.48 -13.72 19.17
N ARG A 94 8.90 -12.58 19.74
CA ARG A 94 8.06 -11.39 19.88
C ARG A 94 7.56 -10.82 18.53
N LEU A 95 8.38 -10.87 17.48
CA LEU A 95 7.94 -10.36 16.17
C LEU A 95 6.85 -11.27 15.59
N ASP A 96 7.02 -12.59 15.71
CA ASP A 96 6.00 -13.56 15.31
C ASP A 96 4.69 -13.40 16.10
N GLU A 97 4.78 -13.12 17.42
CA GLU A 97 3.60 -12.79 18.23
C GLU A 97 2.85 -11.57 17.70
N VAL A 98 3.58 -10.53 17.32
CA VAL A 98 2.98 -9.32 16.71
C VAL A 98 2.36 -9.67 15.37
N LEU A 99 3.06 -10.40 14.49
CA LEU A 99 2.52 -10.85 13.20
C LEU A 99 1.26 -11.71 13.37
N SER A 100 1.17 -12.52 14.42
CA SER A 100 0.01 -13.39 14.67
C SER A 100 -1.22 -12.64 15.23
N ARG A 101 -1.06 -11.42 15.73
CA ARG A 101 -2.13 -10.66 16.41
C ARG A 101 -2.55 -9.41 15.68
N GLU A 102 -1.60 -8.67 15.09
CA GLU A 102 -1.84 -7.34 14.56
C GLU A 102 -2.17 -7.36 13.08
N ARG A 103 -3.14 -6.57 12.67
CA ARG A 103 -3.59 -6.47 11.29
C ARG A 103 -2.87 -5.40 10.48
N VAL A 104 -2.46 -4.33 11.14
CA VAL A 104 -1.71 -3.23 10.50
C VAL A 104 -0.47 -2.94 11.32
N ILE A 105 0.70 -3.08 10.69
CA ILE A 105 1.99 -2.98 11.34
C ILE A 105 2.85 -1.98 10.60
N PHE A 106 3.55 -1.10 11.33
CA PHE A 106 4.62 -0.27 10.79
C PHE A 106 5.94 -0.62 11.46
N ILE A 107 6.94 -0.96 10.64
CA ILE A 107 8.30 -1.26 11.08
C ILE A 107 9.21 -0.16 10.55
N PRO A 108 9.73 0.75 11.42
CA PRO A 108 10.61 1.80 11.00
C PRO A 108 11.92 1.25 10.45
N SER A 109 12.37 1.79 9.33
CA SER A 109 13.69 1.57 8.76
C SER A 109 14.60 2.75 9.02
N GLU A 110 15.90 2.50 9.01
CA GLU A 110 16.91 3.55 8.95
C GLU A 110 17.09 4.03 7.51
N ARG A 111 17.72 5.21 7.35
CA ARG A 111 18.16 5.65 6.02
C ARG A 111 19.04 4.56 5.43
N GLY A 112 18.75 4.15 4.22
CA GLY A 112 19.61 3.20 3.52
C GLY A 112 21.01 3.82 3.41
N GLY A 113 21.97 3.27 4.14
CA GLY A 113 23.38 3.65 4.05
C GLY A 113 23.86 3.38 2.62
N GLY A 114 23.70 4.37 1.76
CA GLY A 114 24.04 4.26 0.35
C GLY A 114 25.54 4.51 0.11
N GLY A 115 26.35 3.51 0.35
CA GLY A 115 27.63 3.38 -0.35
C GLY A 115 27.46 2.86 -1.78
N GLY A 116 26.23 2.78 -2.32
CA GLY A 116 25.91 2.20 -3.61
C GLY A 116 25.34 3.21 -4.62
N ARG A 117 25.57 2.92 -5.89
CA ARG A 117 25.28 3.76 -7.06
C ARG A 117 23.79 4.08 -7.34
N SER A 118 22.85 3.77 -6.47
CA SER A 118 21.43 4.03 -6.71
C SER A 118 20.70 4.45 -5.43
N ASP A 119 20.13 5.64 -5.43
CA ASP A 119 19.28 6.18 -4.38
C ASP A 119 17.93 5.43 -4.27
N LYS A 120 17.59 4.60 -5.26
CA LYS A 120 16.29 3.92 -5.41
C LYS A 120 16.27 2.54 -4.74
N VAL A 121 17.09 2.35 -3.71
CA VAL A 121 17.15 1.12 -2.89
C VAL A 121 17.35 1.49 -1.42
N ASN A 122 16.76 0.68 -0.54
CA ASN A 122 17.01 0.72 0.90
C ASN A 122 17.30 -0.72 1.37
N ALA A 123 18.57 -0.98 1.70
CA ALA A 123 19.02 -2.31 2.12
C ALA A 123 18.45 -2.70 3.49
N CYS A 124 18.18 -1.74 4.38
CA CYS A 124 17.54 -2.01 5.66
C CYS A 124 16.11 -2.53 5.44
N GLU A 125 15.32 -1.84 4.61
CA GLU A 125 13.97 -2.29 4.26
C GLU A 125 13.97 -3.64 3.53
N ALA A 126 14.94 -3.88 2.64
CA ALA A 126 15.06 -5.16 1.95
C ALA A 126 15.29 -6.34 2.93
N ARG A 127 16.12 -6.13 3.95
CA ARG A 127 16.35 -7.13 5.02
C ARG A 127 15.10 -7.34 5.87
N ILE A 128 14.40 -6.27 6.24
CA ILE A 128 13.12 -6.35 6.97
C ILE A 128 12.11 -7.17 6.15
N VAL A 129 11.94 -6.86 4.86
CA VAL A 129 11.00 -7.58 3.99
C VAL A 129 11.39 -9.05 3.88
N ALA A 130 12.66 -9.37 3.67
CA ALA A 130 13.13 -10.76 3.58
C ALA A 130 12.88 -11.56 4.87
N ASP A 131 13.09 -10.92 6.03
CA ASP A 131 12.78 -11.52 7.34
C ASP A 131 11.29 -11.79 7.50
N LEU A 132 10.45 -10.80 7.19
CA LEU A 132 8.99 -10.93 7.27
C LEU A 132 8.47 -12.05 6.35
N VAL A 133 8.97 -12.13 5.12
CA VAL A 133 8.60 -13.20 4.17
C VAL A 133 8.95 -14.59 4.72
N ALA A 134 10.15 -14.76 5.26
CA ALA A 134 10.58 -16.05 5.84
C ALA A 134 9.72 -16.44 7.04
N ARG A 135 9.42 -15.49 7.94
CA ARG A 135 8.57 -15.71 9.12
C ARG A 135 7.13 -16.06 8.75
N ILE A 136 6.52 -15.28 7.86
CA ILE A 136 5.13 -15.50 7.42
C ILE A 136 5.03 -16.85 6.71
N ARG A 137 6.00 -17.20 5.83
CA ARG A 137 6.06 -18.51 5.20
C ARG A 137 6.09 -19.64 6.23
N ARG A 138 6.96 -19.54 7.22
CA ARG A 138 7.06 -20.52 8.31
C ARG A 138 5.76 -20.62 9.11
N MET A 139 5.18 -19.48 9.51
CA MET A 139 3.95 -19.46 10.32
C MET A 139 2.72 -19.93 9.52
N ALA A 140 2.68 -19.70 8.22
CA ALA A 140 1.63 -20.21 7.36
C ALA A 140 1.71 -21.72 7.12
N GLY A 141 2.89 -22.33 7.33
CA GLY A 141 3.09 -23.76 7.19
C GLY A 141 2.60 -24.31 5.85
N ASN A 142 1.90 -25.42 5.87
CA ASN A 142 1.35 -26.07 4.67
C ASN A 142 0.28 -25.22 3.95
N GLY A 143 -0.24 -24.17 4.58
CA GLY A 143 -1.18 -23.23 3.97
C GLY A 143 -0.51 -22.13 3.13
N PHE A 144 0.82 -22.06 3.08
CA PHE A 144 1.54 -21.06 2.30
C PHE A 144 1.34 -21.25 0.80
N SER A 145 1.01 -20.17 0.12
CA SER A 145 0.93 -20.10 -1.34
C SER A 145 1.68 -18.88 -1.84
N CYS A 146 2.63 -19.07 -2.77
CA CYS A 146 3.35 -17.97 -3.40
C CYS A 146 2.44 -16.97 -4.10
N GLU A 147 1.30 -17.44 -4.62
CA GLU A 147 0.36 -16.60 -5.35
C GLU A 147 -0.66 -15.86 -4.46
N LYS A 148 -0.99 -16.43 -3.27
CA LYS A 148 -2.11 -15.94 -2.46
C LYS A 148 -1.67 -15.33 -1.13
N THR A 149 -0.62 -15.87 -0.50
CA THR A 149 -0.28 -15.52 0.87
C THR A 149 0.38 -14.15 0.95
N ILE A 150 1.48 -13.92 0.23
CA ILE A 150 2.27 -12.69 0.37
C ILE A 150 2.38 -11.96 -0.97
N GLY A 151 2.27 -10.64 -0.91
CA GLY A 151 2.70 -9.74 -1.96
C GLY A 151 3.55 -8.61 -1.39
N VAL A 152 4.58 -8.21 -2.13
CA VAL A 152 5.44 -7.09 -1.74
C VAL A 152 5.28 -5.96 -2.72
N ILE A 153 4.97 -4.77 -2.21
CA ILE A 153 4.79 -3.55 -3.02
C ILE A 153 5.98 -2.61 -2.76
N VAL A 154 6.59 -2.12 -3.83
CA VAL A 154 7.72 -1.19 -3.78
C VAL A 154 7.51 -0.04 -4.77
N PRO A 155 8.09 1.16 -4.53
CA PRO A 155 8.00 2.28 -5.47
C PRO A 155 8.99 2.15 -6.64
N TYR A 156 10.08 1.38 -6.46
CA TYR A 156 11.18 1.30 -7.44
C TYR A 156 11.56 -0.13 -7.79
N ARG A 157 11.76 -0.41 -9.08
CA ARG A 157 12.18 -1.73 -9.56
C ARG A 157 13.53 -2.19 -8.99
N ASN A 158 14.45 -1.26 -8.72
CA ASN A 158 15.74 -1.61 -8.12
C ASN A 158 15.60 -2.23 -6.74
N GLN A 159 14.58 -1.83 -5.97
CA GLN A 159 14.28 -2.41 -4.66
C GLN A 159 13.81 -3.87 -4.77
N ILE A 160 13.13 -4.25 -5.87
CA ILE A 160 12.74 -5.65 -6.13
C ILE A 160 13.98 -6.54 -6.14
N THR A 161 15.00 -6.15 -6.90
CA THR A 161 16.25 -6.91 -7.01
C THR A 161 16.96 -7.02 -5.66
N MET A 162 16.98 -5.93 -4.87
CA MET A 162 17.58 -5.93 -3.54
C MET A 162 16.82 -6.87 -2.59
N ILE A 163 15.50 -6.84 -2.58
CA ILE A 163 14.66 -7.72 -1.74
C ILE A 163 14.89 -9.19 -2.14
N ARG A 164 14.87 -9.52 -3.43
CA ARG A 164 15.11 -10.90 -3.89
C ARG A 164 16.48 -11.40 -3.45
N ARG A 165 17.51 -10.56 -3.52
CA ARG A 165 18.86 -10.89 -3.06
C ARG A 165 18.91 -11.15 -1.55
N GLU A 166 18.21 -10.36 -0.73
CA GLU A 166 18.14 -10.58 0.71
C GLU A 166 17.31 -11.82 1.07
N MET A 167 16.25 -12.11 0.31
CA MET A 167 15.49 -13.36 0.47
C MET A 167 16.36 -14.59 0.17
N GLU A 168 17.13 -14.56 -0.93
CA GLU A 168 18.06 -15.66 -1.26
C GLU A 168 19.15 -15.83 -0.21
N ARG A 169 19.70 -14.74 0.34
CA ARG A 169 20.67 -14.82 1.45
C ARG A 169 20.09 -15.48 2.71
N ARG A 170 18.80 -15.22 2.99
CA ARG A 170 18.15 -15.73 4.17
C ARG A 170 17.70 -17.20 4.04
N CYS A 171 17.28 -17.59 2.84
CA CYS A 171 16.82 -18.93 2.50
C CYS A 171 17.50 -19.40 1.20
N PRO A 172 18.81 -19.74 1.23
CA PRO A 172 19.54 -20.12 0.03
C PRO A 172 18.91 -21.33 -0.68
N GLY A 173 18.62 -21.17 -1.98
CA GLY A 173 18.00 -22.21 -2.79
C GLY A 173 16.54 -22.56 -2.43
N ASP A 174 15.95 -21.87 -1.45
CA ASP A 174 14.55 -22.09 -0.99
C ASP A 174 13.77 -20.79 -0.78
N ALA A 175 14.22 -19.70 -1.39
CA ALA A 175 13.50 -18.44 -1.36
C ALA A 175 12.18 -18.55 -2.14
N PRO A 176 11.01 -18.20 -1.54
CA PRO A 176 9.73 -18.36 -2.21
C PRO A 176 9.59 -17.40 -3.39
N ASP A 177 9.07 -17.89 -4.50
CA ASP A 177 8.77 -17.04 -5.68
C ASP A 177 7.44 -16.31 -5.52
N ILE A 178 7.45 -15.33 -4.63
CA ILE A 178 6.30 -14.45 -4.39
C ILE A 178 6.28 -13.26 -5.35
N CYS A 179 5.12 -12.64 -5.51
CA CYS A 179 4.99 -11.43 -6.29
C CYS A 179 5.61 -10.23 -5.55
N ILE A 180 6.66 -9.65 -6.13
CA ILE A 180 7.28 -8.38 -5.70
C ILE A 180 7.21 -7.45 -6.89
N ASP A 181 6.43 -6.36 -6.81
CA ASP A 181 6.28 -5.44 -7.95
C ASP A 181 5.89 -4.02 -7.49
N THR A 182 5.78 -3.10 -8.44
CA THR A 182 5.34 -1.73 -8.16
C THR A 182 3.83 -1.67 -7.96
N VAL A 183 3.36 -0.60 -7.32
CA VAL A 183 1.94 -0.40 -7.00
C VAL A 183 1.05 -0.45 -8.26
N GLU A 184 1.56 0.07 -9.40
CA GLU A 184 0.84 0.09 -10.67
C GLU A 184 0.53 -1.33 -11.15
N ARG A 185 1.48 -2.25 -11.00
CA ARG A 185 1.31 -3.66 -11.40
C ARG A 185 0.50 -4.48 -10.41
N PHE A 186 0.41 -4.04 -9.16
CA PHE A 186 -0.49 -4.62 -8.17
C PHE A 186 -1.94 -4.21 -8.35
N GLN A 187 -2.24 -3.24 -9.20
CA GLN A 187 -3.62 -2.80 -9.45
C GLN A 187 -4.47 -3.98 -9.99
N GLY A 188 -5.61 -4.23 -9.34
CA GLY A 188 -6.48 -5.38 -9.66
C GLY A 188 -6.16 -6.66 -8.89
N SER A 189 -4.94 -6.82 -8.36
CA SER A 189 -4.56 -7.99 -7.57
C SER A 189 -4.81 -7.81 -6.07
N GLN A 190 -4.72 -8.88 -5.31
CA GLN A 190 -4.83 -8.90 -3.84
C GLN A 190 -4.04 -10.05 -3.26
N ARG A 191 -3.61 -9.93 -1.99
CA ARG A 191 -2.95 -11.00 -1.23
C ARG A 191 -3.49 -11.03 0.20
N ASP A 192 -3.29 -12.13 0.89
CA ASP A 192 -3.65 -12.20 2.30
C ASP A 192 -2.81 -11.22 3.12
N VAL A 193 -1.52 -11.18 2.88
CA VAL A 193 -0.57 -10.25 3.49
C VAL A 193 0.07 -9.39 2.40
N ILE A 194 0.02 -8.07 2.59
CA ILE A 194 0.80 -7.12 1.79
C ILE A 194 1.90 -6.54 2.66
N ILE A 195 3.13 -6.59 2.15
CA ILE A 195 4.28 -5.91 2.72
C ILE A 195 4.64 -4.75 1.78
N CYS A 196 4.63 -3.52 2.29
CA CYS A 196 5.00 -2.34 1.52
C CYS A 196 6.34 -1.81 2.01
N SER A 197 7.35 -1.81 1.13
CA SER A 197 8.63 -1.13 1.36
C SER A 197 8.57 0.23 0.69
N LEU A 198 8.53 1.30 1.49
CA LEU A 198 8.33 2.67 0.99
C LEU A 198 9.59 3.26 0.34
N THR A 199 10.76 2.72 0.67
CA THR A 199 12.06 2.98 0.02
C THR A 199 12.38 4.46 -0.14
N VAL A 200 12.14 5.27 0.91
CA VAL A 200 12.46 6.70 0.91
C VAL A 200 13.72 6.96 1.72
N ASN A 201 14.72 7.57 1.07
CA ASN A 201 16.00 7.93 1.67
C ASN A 201 16.26 9.45 1.63
N SER A 202 15.40 10.22 0.95
CA SER A 202 15.50 11.67 0.79
C SER A 202 14.14 12.31 0.57
N ASP A 203 14.05 13.64 0.78
CA ASP A 203 12.83 14.42 0.52
C ASP A 203 12.41 14.40 -0.95
N ALA A 204 13.37 14.36 -1.88
CA ALA A 204 13.07 14.22 -3.30
C ALA A 204 12.36 12.90 -3.62
N GLN A 205 12.70 11.82 -2.91
CA GLN A 205 12.01 10.53 -3.07
C GLN A 205 10.64 10.54 -2.39
N LEU A 206 10.47 11.25 -1.29
CA LEU A 206 9.16 11.49 -0.70
C LEU A 206 8.25 12.24 -1.69
N GLY A 207 8.77 13.28 -2.35
CA GLY A 207 8.04 13.99 -3.40
C GLY A 207 7.62 13.07 -4.55
N PHE A 208 8.48 12.13 -4.98
CA PHE A 208 8.11 11.12 -5.98
C PHE A 208 7.06 10.13 -5.46
N LEU A 209 7.16 9.71 -4.21
CA LEU A 209 6.18 8.80 -3.59
C LEU A 209 4.79 9.44 -3.55
N THR A 210 4.71 10.73 -3.24
CA THR A 210 3.47 11.52 -3.10
C THR A 210 3.00 12.21 -4.39
N ALA A 211 3.74 12.09 -5.50
CA ALA A 211 3.50 12.81 -6.75
C ALA A 211 2.11 12.59 -7.37
N ASN A 212 1.40 11.51 -7.03
CA ASN A 212 0.04 11.22 -7.48
C ASN A 212 -1.02 11.59 -6.44
N SER A 213 -0.71 12.50 -5.53
CA SER A 213 -1.66 13.05 -4.58
C SER A 213 -2.47 14.17 -5.24
N PHE A 214 -3.72 14.31 -4.82
CA PHE A 214 -4.61 15.40 -5.21
C PHE A 214 -5.47 15.80 -4.01
N GLU A 215 -6.01 17.01 -4.04
CA GLU A 215 -6.91 17.49 -3.01
C GLU A 215 -8.36 17.28 -3.44
N GLU A 216 -9.17 16.69 -2.57
CA GLU A 216 -10.61 16.53 -2.75
C GLU A 216 -11.31 16.80 -1.40
N ASN A 217 -12.28 17.70 -1.40
CA ASN A 217 -13.05 18.10 -0.21
C ASN A 217 -12.16 18.51 0.98
N GLY A 218 -11.07 19.24 0.73
CA GLY A 218 -10.12 19.68 1.76
C GLY A 218 -9.22 18.54 2.33
N ARG A 219 -9.12 17.42 1.63
CA ARG A 219 -8.26 16.28 2.01
C ARG A 219 -7.28 15.96 0.90
N VAL A 220 -6.05 15.65 1.30
CA VAL A 220 -5.04 15.14 0.37
C VAL A 220 -5.21 13.63 0.21
N ILE A 221 -5.48 13.19 -1.00
CA ILE A 221 -5.65 11.79 -1.36
C ILE A 221 -4.43 11.31 -2.14
N ASP A 222 -3.63 10.44 -1.54
CA ASP A 222 -2.53 9.74 -2.22
C ASP A 222 -3.06 8.47 -2.89
N ARG A 223 -3.15 8.51 -4.23
CA ARG A 223 -3.68 7.39 -5.03
C ARG A 223 -2.84 6.12 -4.89
N LYS A 224 -1.51 6.24 -4.80
CA LYS A 224 -0.61 5.08 -4.66
C LYS A 224 -0.75 4.42 -3.30
N LEU A 225 -0.80 5.23 -2.24
CA LEU A 225 -1.02 4.72 -0.90
C LEU A 225 -2.39 4.07 -0.76
N ASN A 226 -3.45 4.69 -1.32
CA ASN A 226 -4.79 4.11 -1.34
C ASN A 226 -4.80 2.74 -2.04
N VAL A 227 -4.20 2.63 -3.24
CA VAL A 227 -4.08 1.35 -3.92
C VAL A 227 -3.32 0.36 -3.04
N THR A 228 -2.21 0.74 -2.43
CA THR A 228 -1.38 -0.12 -1.59
C THR A 228 -2.18 -0.67 -0.40
N LEU A 229 -2.80 0.20 0.40
CA LEU A 229 -3.58 -0.20 1.57
C LEU A 229 -4.74 -1.14 1.21
N THR A 230 -5.36 -0.90 0.06
CA THR A 230 -6.51 -1.69 -0.39
C THR A 230 -6.16 -3.02 -1.05
N ARG A 231 -4.88 -3.45 -1.09
CA ARG A 231 -4.48 -4.76 -1.65
C ARG A 231 -4.46 -5.89 -0.63
N ALA A 232 -4.37 -5.56 0.66
CA ALA A 232 -4.31 -6.53 1.74
C ALA A 232 -5.70 -7.08 2.11
N ARG A 233 -5.81 -8.39 2.23
CA ARG A 233 -7.03 -9.05 2.70
C ARG A 233 -7.03 -9.21 4.21
N ARG A 234 -5.95 -9.72 4.80
CA ARG A 234 -5.84 -10.13 6.20
C ARG A 234 -4.86 -9.28 7.01
N GLN A 235 -3.75 -8.87 6.40
CA GLN A 235 -2.70 -8.13 7.10
C GLN A 235 -1.96 -7.16 6.18
N MET A 236 -1.66 -5.97 6.70
CA MET A 236 -0.90 -4.92 6.04
C MET A 236 0.33 -4.58 6.86
N ILE A 237 1.51 -4.71 6.28
CA ILE A 237 2.79 -4.37 6.92
C ILE A 237 3.48 -3.30 6.09
N LEU A 238 3.88 -2.20 6.73
CA LEU A 238 4.62 -1.13 6.07
C LEU A 238 6.00 -1.00 6.71
N THR A 239 7.01 -0.72 5.90
CA THR A 239 8.34 -0.35 6.36
C THR A 239 8.85 0.87 5.60
N GLY A 240 9.52 1.77 6.30
CA GLY A 240 10.03 3.04 5.75
C GLY A 240 10.73 3.88 6.80
N ASN A 241 11.45 4.91 6.36
CA ASN A 241 12.11 5.85 7.26
C ASN A 241 11.11 6.88 7.82
N PRO A 242 10.81 6.87 9.13
CA PRO A 242 9.78 7.73 9.71
C PRO A 242 10.17 9.21 9.71
N GLU A 243 11.47 9.55 9.76
CA GLU A 243 11.93 10.94 9.74
C GLU A 243 11.59 11.61 8.40
N ILE A 244 11.85 10.90 7.30
CA ILE A 244 11.57 11.40 5.95
C ILE A 244 10.06 11.37 5.69
N LEU A 245 9.39 10.27 6.02
CA LEU A 245 7.94 10.11 5.82
C LEU A 245 7.12 11.16 6.56
N SER A 246 7.61 11.66 7.70
CA SER A 246 6.96 12.74 8.46
C SER A 246 6.93 14.09 7.72
N GLY A 247 7.70 14.25 6.65
CA GLY A 247 7.61 15.40 5.75
C GLY A 247 6.33 15.44 4.88
N SER A 248 5.50 14.39 4.93
CA SER A 248 4.19 14.37 4.28
C SER A 248 3.09 14.16 5.32
N ASP A 249 2.10 15.05 5.36
CA ASP A 249 0.96 14.96 6.29
C ASP A 249 0.20 13.63 6.15
N VAL A 250 0.10 13.10 4.94
CA VAL A 250 -0.56 11.81 4.67
C VAL A 250 0.17 10.67 5.37
N TYR A 251 1.50 10.60 5.23
CA TYR A 251 2.31 9.53 5.84
C TYR A 251 2.51 9.76 7.34
N ALA A 252 2.64 11.00 7.79
CA ALA A 252 2.68 11.35 9.21
C ALA A 252 1.39 10.91 9.91
N GLY A 253 0.23 11.26 9.35
CA GLY A 253 -1.09 10.87 9.86
C GLY A 253 -1.29 9.35 9.83
N LEU A 254 -0.82 8.65 8.79
CA LEU A 254 -0.86 7.18 8.74
C LEU A 254 -0.03 6.55 9.87
N MET A 255 1.20 7.01 10.08
CA MET A 255 2.07 6.48 11.14
C MET A 255 1.51 6.77 12.54
N GLU A 256 0.94 7.96 12.77
CA GLU A 256 0.28 8.30 14.02
C GLU A 256 -0.91 7.38 14.28
N ARG A 257 -1.74 7.17 13.27
CA ARG A 257 -2.86 6.24 13.37
C ARG A 257 -2.42 4.81 13.66
N ILE A 258 -1.34 4.33 13.02
CA ILE A 258 -0.80 3.00 13.31
C ILE A 258 -0.23 2.91 14.74
N ARG A 259 0.34 3.98 15.28
CA ARG A 259 0.74 4.00 16.70
C ARG A 259 -0.43 3.86 17.66
N ARG A 260 -1.58 4.42 17.31
CA ARG A 260 -2.79 4.40 18.14
C ARG A 260 -3.60 3.11 17.97
N ASP A 261 -3.87 2.71 16.75
CA ASP A 261 -4.89 1.70 16.39
C ASP A 261 -4.28 0.39 15.85
N GLY A 262 -2.99 0.35 15.60
CA GLY A 262 -2.23 -0.79 15.07
C GLY A 262 -0.98 -1.08 15.87
N LYS A 263 0.08 -1.52 15.19
CA LYS A 263 1.37 -1.79 15.83
C LYS A 263 2.52 -1.07 15.15
N TYR A 264 3.15 -0.19 15.91
CA TYR A 264 4.42 0.43 15.54
C TYR A 264 5.53 -0.22 16.37
N MET A 265 6.49 -0.89 15.75
CA MET A 265 7.57 -1.56 16.46
C MET A 265 8.88 -1.54 15.70
N LYS A 266 9.98 -1.41 16.44
CA LYS A 266 11.32 -1.55 15.87
C LYS A 266 11.58 -3.01 15.49
N TRP A 267 12.23 -3.19 14.33
CA TRP A 267 12.76 -4.47 13.92
C TRP A 267 14.11 -4.70 14.61
N THR A 268 14.24 -5.85 15.24
CA THR A 268 15.50 -6.34 15.80
C THR A 268 15.82 -7.68 15.15
N LEU A 269 17.06 -7.83 14.66
CA LEU A 269 17.57 -9.10 14.15
C LEU A 269 17.65 -10.13 15.25
#